data_0d7943b491f14d281da25f4c5e674280
#
_entry.id   0d7943b491f14d281da25f4c5e674280
#
_cell.length_a   1.000
_cell.length_b   1.000
_cell.length_c   1.000
_cell.angle_alpha   90.00
_cell.angle_beta   90.00
_cell.angle_gamma   90.00
#
_symmetry.space_group_name_H-M   'P 1'
#
loop_
_entity.id
_entity.type
_entity.pdbx_description
1 polymer ?
#
loop_
_entity_poly.entity_id
_entity_poly.type
_entity_poly.pdbx_seq_one_letter_code
_entity_poly.pdbx_strand_id
1 'polypeptide(L)'
;MQVTERFLKYVSFDTTSSETSDTVPTTAHQKELGRYLADELARLGLENAHMDQLGYVYAVLPATPGQEHVPALGLISHMDTSPAVSGADIHPQIVTYQGGDLLLAKTGCLRVKDFPFLSRYVGQQLIVTDGTTLLGADDKAGVAEIVTACEYLLAHPEVPHRTIAVCFTPDEEVGKGTDHFDPAKFPAKAAYTVDGGELGEIEYENFNAAAVTLTVHGVNIHPGSAKDKMKNAVLMAHQFISLLPEAETPAHTEGYEGFYHVTDVSGNETEVVLHAIIRDHDREKFEARKTFVENAVRYLNGVWGEGSFRLELKDSYYNMKEKLLPHMELIDNACAVMRAVGVEPEIVPIRGGTDGARLSWERDIPCPNLCTGGANFHGVHEFVPVASMEKMVQVLVELVRC
;
A
#
# COMPACT_ATOMS: atom_id res chain seq x y z
N MET A 1 25.45 -7.11 -6.42
CA MET A 1 24.96 -7.63 -5.09
C MET A 1 23.73 -8.49 -5.35
N GLN A 2 23.51 -9.59 -4.61
CA GLN A 2 22.27 -10.37 -4.79
C GLN A 2 21.08 -9.63 -4.17
N VAL A 3 19.87 -9.87 -4.70
CA VAL A 3 18.65 -9.21 -4.21
C VAL A 3 18.42 -9.45 -2.71
N THR A 4 18.67 -10.66 -2.25
CA THR A 4 18.58 -11.03 -0.82
C THR A 4 19.53 -10.22 0.06
N GLU A 5 20.79 -10.05 -0.35
CA GLU A 5 21.77 -9.27 0.42
C GLU A 5 21.36 -7.80 0.51
N ARG A 6 20.79 -7.28 -0.60
CA ARG A 6 20.28 -5.92 -0.68
C ARG A 6 19.08 -5.73 0.23
N PHE A 7 18.12 -6.63 0.15
CA PHE A 7 16.94 -6.64 1.02
C PHE A 7 17.32 -6.66 2.50
N LEU A 8 18.19 -7.61 2.91
CA LEU A 8 18.67 -7.69 4.30
C LEU A 8 19.37 -6.41 4.75
N LYS A 9 20.05 -5.71 3.85
CA LYS A 9 20.65 -4.41 4.14
C LYS A 9 19.56 -3.34 4.32
N TYR A 10 18.55 -3.29 3.47
CA TYR A 10 17.51 -2.25 3.53
C TYR A 10 16.61 -2.39 4.74
N VAL A 11 16.25 -3.61 5.16
CA VAL A 11 15.45 -3.83 6.37
C VAL A 11 16.21 -3.48 7.66
N SER A 12 17.53 -3.32 7.62
CA SER A 12 18.31 -2.87 8.76
C SER A 12 18.12 -1.38 9.10
N PHE A 13 17.48 -0.61 8.22
CA PHE A 13 17.11 0.78 8.49
C PHE A 13 15.69 0.80 9.07
N ASP A 14 15.50 1.50 10.19
CA ASP A 14 14.17 1.85 10.67
C ASP A 14 13.60 2.93 9.76
N THR A 15 12.46 2.68 9.18
CA THR A 15 11.77 3.62 8.28
C THR A 15 10.28 3.72 8.60
N THR A 16 9.88 3.35 9.83
CA THR A 16 8.48 3.39 10.26
C THR A 16 7.89 4.79 10.07
N SER A 17 6.80 4.90 9.33
CA SER A 17 6.03 6.14 9.14
C SER A 17 5.15 6.48 10.35
N SER A 18 4.52 7.64 10.36
CA SER A 18 3.69 8.12 11.48
C SER A 18 2.38 8.72 10.99
N GLU A 19 1.26 8.17 11.44
CA GLU A 19 -0.08 8.68 11.15
C GLU A 19 -0.35 10.08 11.77
N THR A 20 0.35 10.41 12.85
CA THR A 20 0.09 11.63 13.64
C THR A 20 1.05 12.77 13.35
N SER A 21 2.04 12.57 12.49
CA SER A 21 3.03 13.59 12.16
C SER A 21 2.61 14.41 10.94
N ASP A 22 2.83 15.72 11.03
CA ASP A 22 2.62 16.68 9.93
C ASP A 22 3.93 17.01 9.17
N THR A 23 5.06 16.38 9.51
CA THR A 23 6.31 16.57 8.79
C THR A 23 6.37 15.75 7.50
N VAL A 24 7.31 16.08 6.60
CA VAL A 24 7.59 15.33 5.37
C VAL A 24 9.08 15.00 5.30
N PRO A 25 9.46 13.71 5.29
CA PRO A 25 8.61 12.57 5.60
C PRO A 25 8.07 12.64 7.03
N THR A 26 7.04 11.84 7.32
CA THR A 26 6.39 11.81 8.64
C THR A 26 7.35 11.44 9.75
N THR A 27 8.42 10.72 9.43
CA THR A 27 9.53 10.41 10.34
C THR A 27 10.88 10.70 9.66
N ALA A 28 11.79 11.37 10.37
CA ALA A 28 13.05 11.81 9.79
C ALA A 28 14.02 10.64 9.45
N HIS A 29 13.88 9.51 10.11
CA HIS A 29 14.75 8.35 9.91
C HIS A 29 14.53 7.64 8.58
N GLN A 30 13.38 7.79 7.92
CA GLN A 30 13.18 7.33 6.54
C GLN A 30 14.27 7.87 5.59
N LYS A 31 14.75 9.10 5.83
CA LYS A 31 15.83 9.70 5.04
C LYS A 31 17.18 8.99 5.17
N GLU A 32 17.38 8.12 6.15
CA GLU A 32 18.61 7.36 6.28
C GLU A 32 18.72 6.33 5.17
N LEU A 33 17.64 5.57 4.96
CA LEU A 33 17.54 4.65 3.82
C LEU A 33 17.57 5.43 2.50
N GLY A 34 16.82 6.54 2.39
CA GLY A 34 16.80 7.36 1.18
C GLY A 34 18.18 7.86 0.74
N ARG A 35 19.03 8.32 1.68
CA ARG A 35 20.42 8.70 1.38
C ARG A 35 21.25 7.51 0.93
N TYR A 36 21.12 6.37 1.63
CA TYR A 36 21.81 5.15 1.27
C TYR A 36 21.47 4.71 -0.17
N LEU A 37 20.18 4.73 -0.54
CA LEU A 37 19.70 4.37 -1.87
C LEU A 37 20.20 5.34 -2.95
N ALA A 38 20.13 6.64 -2.70
CA ALA A 38 20.66 7.65 -3.62
C ALA A 38 22.18 7.44 -3.88
N ASP A 39 22.96 7.17 -2.84
CA ASP A 39 24.39 6.89 -2.93
C ASP A 39 24.66 5.55 -3.65
N GLU A 40 23.82 4.53 -3.44
CA GLU A 40 23.95 3.23 -4.10
C GLU A 40 23.65 3.36 -5.59
N LEU A 41 22.54 3.99 -5.98
CA LEU A 41 22.16 4.22 -7.37
C LEU A 41 23.21 5.03 -8.13
N ALA A 42 23.78 6.08 -7.48
CA ALA A 42 24.87 6.86 -8.05
C ALA A 42 26.15 6.02 -8.26
N ARG A 43 26.50 5.17 -7.29
CA ARG A 43 27.67 4.24 -7.42
C ARG A 43 27.47 3.19 -8.49
N LEU A 44 26.26 2.74 -8.73
CA LEU A 44 25.92 1.83 -9.80
C LEU A 44 26.02 2.50 -11.18
N GLY A 45 25.92 3.84 -11.24
CA GLY A 45 26.05 4.61 -12.48
C GLY A 45 24.72 5.10 -13.06
N LEU A 46 23.63 5.08 -12.27
CA LEU A 46 22.38 5.73 -12.70
C LEU A 46 22.58 7.25 -12.71
N GLU A 47 21.99 7.88 -13.71
CA GLU A 47 22.01 9.32 -13.87
C GLU A 47 21.04 10.01 -12.89
N ASN A 48 21.40 11.23 -12.49
CA ASN A 48 20.59 12.09 -11.64
C ASN A 48 20.14 11.43 -10.31
N ALA A 49 20.89 10.43 -9.82
CA ALA A 49 20.58 9.75 -8.57
C ALA A 49 20.74 10.72 -7.40
N HIS A 50 19.65 11.03 -6.72
CA HIS A 50 19.64 11.91 -5.56
C HIS A 50 18.41 11.68 -4.69
N MET A 51 18.54 12.00 -3.42
CA MET A 51 17.39 12.17 -2.52
C MET A 51 17.07 13.67 -2.41
N ASP A 52 15.82 14.04 -2.57
CA ASP A 52 15.41 15.43 -2.39
C ASP A 52 15.19 15.80 -0.91
N GLN A 53 14.84 17.07 -0.65
CA GLN A 53 14.67 17.57 0.71
C GLN A 53 13.49 16.93 1.45
N LEU A 54 12.50 16.41 0.71
CA LEU A 54 11.30 15.77 1.22
C LEU A 54 11.45 14.25 1.39
N GLY A 55 12.62 13.69 1.01
CA GLY A 55 12.93 12.28 1.21
C GLY A 55 12.68 11.40 0.00
N TYR A 56 12.17 11.92 -1.11
CA TYR A 56 12.00 11.16 -2.36
C TYR A 56 13.36 10.89 -3.00
N VAL A 57 13.59 9.66 -3.42
CA VAL A 57 14.79 9.27 -4.17
C VAL A 57 14.45 9.13 -5.64
N TYR A 58 15.17 9.82 -6.50
CA TYR A 58 15.02 9.76 -7.96
C TYR A 58 16.32 9.32 -8.61
N ALA A 59 16.20 8.53 -9.67
CA ALA A 59 17.33 8.16 -10.53
C ALA A 59 16.84 7.78 -11.93
N VAL A 60 17.72 7.81 -12.91
CA VAL A 60 17.42 7.42 -14.29
C VAL A 60 18.50 6.44 -14.77
N LEU A 61 18.08 5.30 -15.28
CA LEU A 61 18.93 4.43 -16.09
C LEU A 61 18.64 4.75 -17.58
N PRO A 62 19.58 5.37 -18.32
CA PRO A 62 19.39 5.68 -19.73
C PRO A 62 19.14 4.42 -20.57
N ALA A 63 18.39 4.57 -21.65
CA ALA A 63 18.19 3.49 -22.61
C ALA A 63 19.51 2.99 -23.19
N THR A 64 19.58 1.71 -23.55
CA THR A 64 20.70 1.20 -24.34
C THR A 64 20.78 1.91 -25.69
N PRO A 65 22.00 2.08 -26.27
CA PRO A 65 22.14 2.76 -27.57
C PRO A 65 21.22 2.21 -28.65
N GLY A 66 20.44 3.11 -29.27
CA GLY A 66 19.44 2.78 -30.29
C GLY A 66 18.02 2.58 -29.75
N GLN A 67 17.82 2.55 -28.44
CA GLN A 67 16.50 2.39 -27.80
C GLN A 67 15.95 3.71 -27.20
N GLU A 68 16.62 4.82 -27.43
CA GLU A 68 16.23 6.14 -26.88
C GLU A 68 14.87 6.63 -27.38
N HIS A 69 14.39 6.07 -28.49
CA HIS A 69 13.08 6.38 -29.07
C HIS A 69 11.92 5.65 -28.37
N VAL A 70 12.20 4.60 -27.60
CA VAL A 70 11.18 3.86 -26.85
C VAL A 70 10.76 4.70 -25.64
N PRO A 71 9.46 4.88 -25.38
CA PRO A 71 9.00 5.66 -24.22
C PRO A 71 9.60 5.12 -22.91
N ALA A 72 10.06 6.03 -22.05
CA ALA A 72 10.56 5.67 -20.73
C ALA A 72 9.48 4.99 -19.89
N LEU A 73 9.89 4.03 -19.05
CA LEU A 73 9.03 3.33 -18.12
C LEU A 73 9.48 3.63 -16.68
N GLY A 74 8.51 3.89 -15.80
CA GLY A 74 8.77 4.09 -14.38
C GLY A 74 8.74 2.80 -13.58
N LEU A 75 9.63 2.70 -12.58
CA LEU A 75 9.59 1.68 -11.53
C LEU A 75 9.62 2.40 -10.18
N ILE A 76 8.64 2.11 -9.34
CA ILE A 76 8.39 2.82 -8.08
C ILE A 76 8.19 1.81 -6.96
N SER A 77 8.72 2.09 -5.78
CA SER A 77 8.49 1.38 -4.52
C SER A 77 8.57 2.35 -3.37
N HIS A 78 7.94 2.02 -2.23
CA HIS A 78 8.05 2.88 -1.07
C HIS A 78 9.14 2.42 -0.09
N MET A 79 9.67 3.36 0.68
CA MET A 79 10.77 3.10 1.61
C MET A 79 10.31 2.92 3.04
N ASP A 80 9.17 3.49 3.39
CA ASP A 80 8.65 3.42 4.75
C ASP A 80 8.06 2.04 5.06
N THR A 81 7.81 1.81 6.32
CA THR A 81 7.13 0.63 6.82
C THR A 81 5.95 1.03 7.68
N SER A 82 4.94 0.17 7.71
CA SER A 82 3.71 0.36 8.46
C SER A 82 3.96 0.65 9.95
N PRO A 83 3.23 1.62 10.54
CA PRO A 83 3.26 1.87 11.98
C PRO A 83 2.45 0.84 12.80
N ALA A 84 1.79 -0.13 12.16
CA ALA A 84 0.94 -1.12 12.83
C ALA A 84 1.72 -2.01 13.81
N VAL A 85 2.98 -2.34 13.47
CA VAL A 85 3.90 -3.11 14.31
C VAL A 85 5.29 -2.47 14.20
N SER A 86 6.12 -2.60 15.24
CA SER A 86 7.48 -2.05 15.22
C SER A 86 8.27 -2.49 14.00
N GLY A 87 8.84 -1.52 13.27
CA GLY A 87 9.81 -1.71 12.19
C GLY A 87 11.25 -1.37 12.62
N ALA A 88 11.49 -1.16 13.93
CA ALA A 88 12.80 -0.86 14.46
C ALA A 88 13.53 -2.15 14.94
N ASP A 89 14.85 -2.19 14.72
CA ASP A 89 15.71 -3.32 15.13
C ASP A 89 15.24 -4.67 14.60
N ILE A 90 14.95 -4.73 13.30
CA ILE A 90 14.49 -5.95 12.62
C ILE A 90 15.62 -6.99 12.59
N HIS A 91 15.32 -8.21 13.04
CA HIS A 91 16.24 -9.37 13.02
C HIS A 91 15.76 -10.42 12.01
N PRO A 92 16.01 -10.23 10.70
CA PRO A 92 15.55 -11.17 9.69
C PRO A 92 16.30 -12.49 9.77
N GLN A 93 15.61 -13.58 9.45
CA GLN A 93 16.18 -14.92 9.44
C GLN A 93 15.86 -15.63 8.13
N ILE A 94 16.86 -16.26 7.52
CA ILE A 94 16.66 -17.11 6.35
C ILE A 94 16.50 -18.54 6.84
N VAL A 95 15.34 -19.13 6.59
CA VAL A 95 15.02 -20.51 6.98
C VAL A 95 14.59 -21.32 5.78
N THR A 96 15.09 -22.56 5.67
CA THR A 96 14.55 -23.51 4.67
C THR A 96 13.27 -24.12 5.26
N TYR A 97 12.14 -23.79 4.67
CA TYR A 97 10.85 -24.24 5.18
C TYR A 97 10.61 -25.72 4.84
N GLN A 98 10.46 -26.56 5.87
CA GLN A 98 10.29 -28.00 5.72
C GLN A 98 8.82 -28.47 5.76
N GLY A 99 7.88 -27.51 5.83
CA GLY A 99 6.46 -27.80 6.04
C GLY A 99 6.06 -27.81 7.52
N GLY A 100 4.76 -27.76 7.76
CA GLY A 100 4.19 -27.64 9.12
C GLY A 100 4.30 -26.21 9.66
N ASP A 101 4.10 -26.08 10.97
CA ASP A 101 4.19 -24.79 11.65
C ASP A 101 5.64 -24.33 11.76
N LEU A 102 5.91 -23.07 11.44
CA LEU A 102 7.25 -22.46 11.50
C LEU A 102 7.37 -21.58 12.74
N LEU A 103 8.16 -22.01 13.71
CA LEU A 103 8.48 -21.22 14.90
C LEU A 103 9.42 -20.08 14.56
N LEU A 104 9.09 -18.87 15.02
CA LEU A 104 9.95 -17.70 14.89
C LEU A 104 10.97 -17.67 16.06
N ALA A 105 12.13 -17.08 15.81
CA ALA A 105 13.29 -17.28 16.69
C ALA A 105 13.12 -16.78 18.13
N LYS A 106 12.36 -15.71 18.35
CA LYS A 106 12.11 -15.18 19.69
C LYS A 106 10.71 -15.49 20.19
N THR A 107 9.70 -15.21 19.37
CA THR A 107 8.30 -15.37 19.76
C THR A 107 7.40 -15.56 18.54
N GLY A 108 6.29 -16.28 18.72
CA GLY A 108 5.31 -16.48 17.67
C GLY A 108 5.58 -17.69 16.78
N CYS A 109 4.64 -17.93 15.89
CA CYS A 109 4.64 -19.09 15.00
C CYS A 109 3.78 -18.78 13.76
N LEU A 110 4.32 -18.99 12.58
CA LEU A 110 3.50 -19.07 11.36
C LEU A 110 2.86 -20.46 11.33
N ARG A 111 1.57 -20.50 11.66
CA ARG A 111 0.84 -21.76 11.71
C ARG A 111 0.16 -22.05 10.38
N VAL A 112 0.33 -23.25 9.87
CA VAL A 112 -0.36 -23.68 8.63
C VAL A 112 -1.88 -23.58 8.75
N LYS A 113 -2.42 -23.76 9.96
CA LYS A 113 -3.86 -23.58 10.21
C LYS A 113 -4.33 -22.14 9.94
N ASP A 114 -3.51 -21.15 10.31
CA ASP A 114 -3.81 -19.74 10.18
C ASP A 114 -3.42 -19.22 8.79
N PHE A 115 -2.37 -19.80 8.18
CA PHE A 115 -1.82 -19.46 6.86
C PHE A 115 -1.66 -20.73 6.00
N PRO A 116 -2.75 -21.32 5.45
CA PRO A 116 -2.71 -22.58 4.70
C PRO A 116 -1.82 -22.54 3.46
N PHE A 117 -1.66 -21.37 2.87
CA PHE A 117 -0.85 -21.14 1.67
C PHE A 117 0.67 -21.35 1.92
N LEU A 118 1.15 -21.34 3.17
CA LEU A 118 2.53 -21.70 3.52
C LEU A 118 2.97 -23.04 2.91
N SER A 119 2.04 -23.98 2.73
CA SER A 119 2.34 -25.29 2.14
C SER A 119 2.91 -25.22 0.72
N ARG A 120 2.69 -24.11 0.00
CA ARG A 120 3.24 -23.87 -1.36
C ARG A 120 4.77 -23.66 -1.34
N TYR A 121 5.33 -23.29 -0.19
CA TYR A 121 6.74 -22.91 -0.03
C TYR A 121 7.61 -24.02 0.56
N VAL A 122 7.11 -25.25 0.72
CA VAL A 122 7.90 -26.36 1.23
C VAL A 122 9.14 -26.59 0.36
N GLY A 123 10.30 -26.63 1.01
CA GLY A 123 11.61 -26.77 0.37
C GLY A 123 12.27 -25.45 -0.06
N GLN A 124 11.55 -24.32 0.04
CA GLN A 124 12.08 -23.00 -0.31
C GLN A 124 12.73 -22.30 0.90
N GLN A 125 13.62 -21.36 0.62
CA GLN A 125 14.17 -20.45 1.61
C GLN A 125 13.20 -19.27 1.82
N LEU A 126 12.78 -19.05 3.05
CA LEU A 126 11.95 -17.92 3.46
C LEU A 126 12.78 -16.97 4.31
N ILE A 127 12.64 -15.68 4.09
CA ILE A 127 13.10 -14.66 5.01
C ILE A 127 11.92 -14.31 5.91
N VAL A 128 12.10 -14.47 7.22
CA VAL A 128 11.08 -14.26 8.25
C VAL A 128 11.59 -13.33 9.33
N THR A 129 10.71 -12.80 10.16
CA THR A 129 11.08 -12.04 11.36
C THR A 129 11.44 -12.99 12.50
N ASP A 130 11.93 -12.44 13.62
CA ASP A 130 12.08 -13.19 14.88
C ASP A 130 10.77 -13.23 15.70
N GLY A 131 9.70 -12.62 15.19
CA GLY A 131 8.38 -12.54 15.81
C GLY A 131 8.16 -11.31 16.70
N THR A 132 9.12 -10.40 16.80
CA THR A 132 9.00 -9.18 17.63
C THR A 132 8.72 -7.91 16.82
N THR A 133 9.00 -7.94 15.52
CA THR A 133 8.81 -6.83 14.58
C THR A 133 8.12 -7.31 13.31
N LEU A 134 7.68 -6.39 12.46
CA LEU A 134 7.45 -6.71 11.04
C LEU A 134 8.79 -7.03 10.35
N LEU A 135 8.77 -7.51 9.11
CA LEU A 135 9.97 -7.78 8.32
C LEU A 135 10.39 -6.57 7.45
N GLY A 136 9.41 -5.82 6.96
CA GLY A 136 9.60 -4.72 6.01
C GLY A 136 9.82 -5.21 4.58
N ALA A 137 9.29 -6.38 4.22
CA ALA A 137 9.22 -6.81 2.83
C ALA A 137 8.30 -5.89 2.03
N ASP A 138 7.28 -5.40 2.65
CA ASP A 138 6.45 -4.27 2.24
C ASP A 138 7.10 -2.96 2.72
N ASP A 139 7.78 -2.14 1.84
CA ASP A 139 8.00 -2.49 0.42
C ASP A 139 9.52 -2.50 0.09
N LYS A 140 10.38 -2.79 1.08
CA LYS A 140 11.84 -2.86 0.84
C LYS A 140 12.25 -4.04 -0.05
N ALA A 141 11.35 -5.04 -0.26
CA ALA A 141 11.59 -6.08 -1.25
C ALA A 141 11.53 -5.50 -2.67
N GLY A 142 10.49 -4.73 -2.99
CA GLY A 142 10.37 -4.05 -4.27
C GLY A 142 11.52 -3.06 -4.51
N VAL A 143 11.93 -2.30 -3.48
CA VAL A 143 13.13 -1.46 -3.56
C VAL A 143 14.36 -2.28 -3.94
N ALA A 144 14.59 -3.42 -3.29
CA ALA A 144 15.74 -4.29 -3.56
C ALA A 144 15.69 -4.93 -4.95
N GLU A 145 14.51 -5.29 -5.41
CA GLU A 145 14.27 -5.87 -6.74
C GLU A 145 14.56 -4.86 -7.85
N ILE A 146 14.04 -3.63 -7.74
CA ILE A 146 14.29 -2.54 -8.69
C ILE A 146 15.79 -2.24 -8.80
N VAL A 147 16.46 -2.03 -7.66
CA VAL A 147 17.91 -1.72 -7.66
C VAL A 147 18.72 -2.87 -8.24
N THR A 148 18.33 -4.13 -7.95
CA THR A 148 19.01 -5.31 -8.48
C THR A 148 18.79 -5.47 -9.99
N ALA A 149 17.59 -5.19 -10.49
CA ALA A 149 17.30 -5.19 -11.92
C ALA A 149 18.13 -4.13 -12.67
N CYS A 150 18.25 -2.92 -12.11
CA CYS A 150 19.09 -1.86 -12.67
C CYS A 150 20.57 -2.26 -12.68
N GLU A 151 21.10 -2.85 -11.61
CA GLU A 151 22.49 -3.34 -11.58
C GLU A 151 22.72 -4.45 -12.61
N TYR A 152 21.77 -5.37 -12.78
CA TYR A 152 21.85 -6.41 -13.78
C TYR A 152 21.95 -5.83 -15.19
N LEU A 153 21.09 -4.89 -15.56
CA LEU A 153 21.08 -4.25 -16.88
C LEU A 153 22.39 -3.49 -17.16
N LEU A 154 22.94 -2.82 -16.16
CA LEU A 154 24.24 -2.14 -16.28
C LEU A 154 25.40 -3.12 -16.48
N ALA A 155 25.32 -4.30 -15.86
CA ALA A 155 26.33 -5.36 -16.02
C ALA A 155 26.17 -6.14 -17.35
N HIS A 156 25.00 -6.03 -18.01
CA HIS A 156 24.65 -6.75 -19.23
C HIS A 156 24.22 -5.79 -20.36
N PRO A 157 25.16 -4.98 -20.90
CA PRO A 157 24.83 -3.98 -21.94
C PRO A 157 24.33 -4.60 -23.24
N GLU A 158 24.46 -5.91 -23.42
CA GLU A 158 23.88 -6.67 -24.52
C GLU A 158 22.35 -6.86 -24.40
N VAL A 159 21.74 -6.59 -23.23
CA VAL A 159 20.30 -6.63 -23.03
C VAL A 159 19.71 -5.27 -23.40
N PRO A 160 18.99 -5.15 -24.54
CA PRO A 160 18.44 -3.88 -24.95
C PRO A 160 17.28 -3.49 -24.05
N HIS A 161 17.31 -2.28 -23.50
CA HIS A 161 16.25 -1.75 -22.64
C HIS A 161 15.97 -0.28 -22.91
N ARG A 162 14.75 0.14 -22.62
CA ARG A 162 14.31 1.54 -22.64
C ARG A 162 14.88 2.33 -21.47
N THR A 163 14.71 3.65 -21.50
CA THR A 163 14.97 4.49 -20.32
C THR A 163 14.11 4.05 -19.15
N ILE A 164 14.70 3.88 -17.97
CA ILE A 164 14.02 3.53 -16.74
C ILE A 164 14.08 4.72 -15.78
N ALA A 165 12.92 5.22 -15.38
CA ALA A 165 12.81 6.21 -14.32
C ALA A 165 12.56 5.47 -12.99
N VAL A 166 13.43 5.66 -12.01
CA VAL A 166 13.28 5.07 -10.66
C VAL A 166 12.84 6.14 -9.70
N CYS A 167 11.86 5.82 -8.87
CA CYS A 167 11.49 6.64 -7.72
C CYS A 167 11.25 5.76 -6.50
N PHE A 168 11.80 6.15 -5.35
CA PHE A 168 11.43 5.58 -4.06
C PHE A 168 10.75 6.65 -3.22
N THR A 169 9.52 6.34 -2.77
CA THR A 169 8.65 7.27 -2.05
C THR A 169 8.75 7.08 -0.54
N PRO A 170 8.62 8.13 0.26
CA PRO A 170 8.36 8.04 1.70
C PRO A 170 6.85 8.02 1.96
N ASP A 171 6.42 7.62 3.16
CA ASP A 171 5.07 7.85 3.72
C ASP A 171 3.89 7.21 2.93
N GLU A 172 4.13 6.15 2.15
CA GLU A 172 3.07 5.43 1.45
C GLU A 172 2.07 4.84 2.46
N GLU A 173 2.56 4.18 3.50
CA GLU A 173 1.82 3.45 4.53
C GLU A 173 0.85 4.32 5.35
N VAL A 174 1.02 5.63 5.27
CA VAL A 174 0.11 6.62 5.85
C VAL A 174 -0.64 7.42 4.78
N GLY A 175 -0.64 6.93 3.52
CA GLY A 175 -1.37 7.48 2.39
C GLY A 175 -0.85 8.82 1.88
N LYS A 176 0.42 9.17 2.14
CA LYS A 176 1.04 10.43 1.74
C LYS A 176 2.17 10.26 0.70
N GLY A 177 2.40 9.04 0.20
CA GLY A 177 3.55 8.71 -0.64
C GLY A 177 3.68 9.55 -1.91
N THR A 178 2.58 10.00 -2.51
CA THR A 178 2.61 10.81 -3.74
C THR A 178 2.36 12.30 -3.53
N ASP A 179 2.15 12.77 -2.28
CA ASP A 179 1.77 14.16 -2.00
C ASP A 179 2.75 15.17 -2.62
N HIS A 180 4.04 14.87 -2.56
CA HIS A 180 5.11 15.71 -3.06
C HIS A 180 5.92 15.08 -4.19
N PHE A 181 5.39 14.04 -4.84
CA PHE A 181 6.01 13.46 -6.03
C PHE A 181 6.20 14.52 -7.11
N ASP A 182 7.42 14.66 -7.64
CA ASP A 182 7.79 15.66 -8.63
C ASP A 182 7.91 15.04 -10.04
N PRO A 183 6.90 15.17 -10.90
CA PRO A 183 6.95 14.64 -12.27
C PRO A 183 8.10 15.20 -13.12
N ALA A 184 8.65 16.37 -12.77
CA ALA A 184 9.77 16.95 -13.51
C ALA A 184 11.08 16.17 -13.33
N LYS A 185 11.18 15.42 -12.23
CA LYS A 185 12.32 14.54 -11.92
C LYS A 185 12.12 13.11 -12.42
N PHE A 186 10.94 12.79 -12.93
CA PHE A 186 10.53 11.44 -13.32
C PHE A 186 10.12 11.41 -14.79
N PRO A 187 11.04 11.11 -15.72
CA PRO A 187 10.82 11.26 -17.16
C PRO A 187 9.92 10.19 -17.80
N ALA A 188 9.25 9.36 -17.02
CA ALA A 188 8.29 8.36 -17.51
C ALA A 188 6.86 8.88 -17.47
N LYS A 189 6.05 8.49 -18.46
CA LYS A 189 4.62 8.80 -18.54
C LYS A 189 3.72 7.61 -18.18
N ALA A 190 4.30 6.46 -17.94
CA ALA A 190 3.66 5.27 -17.41
C ALA A 190 4.66 4.59 -16.47
N ALA A 191 4.17 3.93 -15.44
CA ALA A 191 5.02 3.30 -14.45
C ALA A 191 4.38 1.99 -13.94
N TYR A 192 5.13 1.26 -13.14
CA TYR A 192 4.63 0.23 -12.24
C TYR A 192 5.10 0.56 -10.83
N THR A 193 4.22 0.42 -9.85
CA THR A 193 4.65 0.19 -8.48
C THR A 193 5.01 -1.29 -8.32
N VAL A 194 6.06 -1.58 -7.55
CA VAL A 194 6.48 -2.95 -7.20
C VAL A 194 6.24 -3.07 -5.70
N ASP A 195 4.98 -3.29 -5.32
CA ASP A 195 4.43 -3.07 -3.97
C ASP A 195 3.24 -4.01 -3.66
N GLY A 196 3.13 -5.10 -4.40
CA GLY A 196 2.04 -6.07 -4.25
C GLY A 196 2.41 -7.30 -3.43
N GLY A 197 1.49 -8.27 -3.39
CA GLY A 197 1.54 -9.47 -2.59
C GLY A 197 2.34 -10.63 -3.17
N GLU A 198 1.69 -11.81 -3.22
CA GLU A 198 2.34 -13.07 -3.62
C GLU A 198 2.82 -13.04 -5.08
N LEU A 199 3.86 -13.84 -5.37
CA LEU A 199 4.45 -13.91 -6.71
C LEU A 199 3.42 -14.27 -7.79
N GLY A 200 3.28 -13.40 -8.78
CA GLY A 200 2.34 -13.53 -9.89
C GLY A 200 1.19 -12.53 -9.83
N GLU A 201 0.94 -11.90 -8.72
CA GLU A 201 -0.13 -10.91 -8.59
C GLU A 201 0.16 -9.65 -9.40
N ILE A 202 -0.87 -9.20 -10.13
CA ILE A 202 -0.92 -7.94 -10.88
C ILE A 202 -2.20 -7.25 -10.49
N GLU A 203 -2.10 -6.00 -10.08
CA GLU A 203 -3.21 -5.24 -9.56
C GLU A 203 -3.40 -3.95 -10.39
N TYR A 204 -4.58 -3.76 -10.94
CA TYR A 204 -4.95 -2.55 -11.66
C TYR A 204 -6.32 -2.01 -11.24
N GLU A 205 -6.86 -2.57 -10.16
CA GLU A 205 -8.09 -2.13 -9.50
C GLU A 205 -7.86 -2.00 -8.00
N ASN A 206 -8.31 -0.91 -7.43
CA ASN A 206 -8.32 -0.67 -6.00
C ASN A 206 -9.67 -0.10 -5.55
N PHE A 207 -9.90 0.05 -4.26
CA PHE A 207 -11.13 0.70 -3.79
C PHE A 207 -11.22 2.16 -4.23
N ASN A 208 -12.47 2.65 -4.45
CA ASN A 208 -12.83 4.02 -4.18
C ASN A 208 -13.00 4.19 -2.68
N ALA A 209 -12.57 5.30 -2.11
CA ALA A 209 -12.47 5.50 -0.68
C ALA A 209 -12.99 6.87 -0.24
N ALA A 210 -13.76 6.88 0.84
CA ALA A 210 -14.14 8.09 1.54
C ALA A 210 -13.97 7.95 3.05
N ALA A 211 -13.65 9.06 3.69
CA ALA A 211 -13.65 9.21 5.14
C ALA A 211 -14.96 9.89 5.59
N VAL A 212 -15.48 9.44 6.71
CA VAL A 212 -16.67 9.96 7.36
C VAL A 212 -16.30 10.44 8.75
N THR A 213 -16.63 11.71 9.06
CA THR A 213 -16.64 12.22 10.42
C THR A 213 -18.06 12.64 10.75
N LEU A 214 -18.64 12.01 11.77
CA LEU A 214 -19.97 12.32 12.25
C LEU A 214 -19.91 12.89 13.67
N THR A 215 -20.28 14.16 13.84
CA THR A 215 -20.45 14.77 15.14
C THR A 215 -21.91 14.74 15.54
N VAL A 216 -22.20 14.18 16.72
CA VAL A 216 -23.54 14.03 17.27
C VAL A 216 -23.66 14.91 18.49
N HIS A 217 -24.60 15.89 18.48
CA HIS A 217 -24.85 16.81 19.58
C HIS A 217 -26.07 16.37 20.38
N GLY A 218 -25.85 16.08 21.64
CA GLY A 218 -26.91 15.80 22.63
C GLY A 218 -27.38 17.04 23.39
N VAL A 219 -28.30 16.81 24.32
CA VAL A 219 -28.75 17.80 25.31
C VAL A 219 -28.63 17.16 26.69
N ASN A 220 -27.63 17.60 27.45
CA ASN A 220 -27.42 17.07 28.78
C ASN A 220 -28.37 17.72 29.81
N ILE A 221 -29.02 16.90 30.60
CA ILE A 221 -29.92 17.28 31.67
C ILE A 221 -29.67 16.37 32.86
N HIS A 222 -29.78 16.89 34.09
CA HIS A 222 -29.65 16.07 35.29
C HIS A 222 -30.57 14.83 35.19
N PRO A 223 -30.08 13.61 35.35
CA PRO A 223 -30.82 12.37 35.07
C PRO A 223 -32.18 12.29 35.82
N GLY A 224 -32.24 12.78 37.03
CA GLY A 224 -33.46 12.79 37.85
C GLY A 224 -34.58 13.70 37.31
N SER A 225 -34.30 14.61 36.37
CA SER A 225 -35.27 15.53 35.76
C SER A 225 -35.22 15.54 34.23
N ALA A 226 -34.63 14.49 33.63
CA ALA A 226 -34.29 14.41 32.22
C ALA A 226 -35.45 13.94 31.31
N LYS A 227 -36.55 13.46 31.87
CA LYS A 227 -37.69 12.97 31.11
C LYS A 227 -38.17 13.99 30.08
N ASP A 228 -38.26 13.57 28.81
CA ASP A 228 -38.69 14.32 27.63
C ASP A 228 -37.80 15.56 27.30
N LYS A 229 -36.60 15.66 27.90
CA LYS A 229 -35.66 16.79 27.72
C LYS A 229 -34.28 16.39 27.29
N MET A 230 -33.76 15.28 27.85
CA MET A 230 -32.39 14.80 27.54
C MET A 230 -32.36 14.20 26.14
N LYS A 231 -31.32 14.54 25.40
CA LYS A 231 -30.91 13.87 24.19
C LYS A 231 -29.49 13.31 24.44
N ASN A 232 -29.38 12.01 24.59
CA ASN A 232 -28.07 11.39 24.88
C ASN A 232 -27.31 11.10 23.58
N ALA A 233 -26.22 11.83 23.35
CA ALA A 233 -25.43 11.72 22.11
C ALA A 233 -24.87 10.31 21.88
N VAL A 234 -24.54 9.56 22.94
CA VAL A 234 -24.05 8.16 22.82
C VAL A 234 -25.13 7.26 22.24
N LEU A 235 -26.38 7.37 22.75
CA LEU A 235 -27.50 6.58 22.24
C LEU A 235 -27.93 7.01 20.84
N MET A 236 -27.78 8.28 20.51
CA MET A 236 -28.04 8.80 19.18
C MET A 236 -26.98 8.30 18.17
N ALA A 237 -25.69 8.30 18.53
CA ALA A 237 -24.62 7.73 17.71
C ALA A 237 -24.83 6.22 17.46
N HIS A 238 -25.24 5.47 18.49
CA HIS A 238 -25.63 4.07 18.34
C HIS A 238 -26.76 3.88 17.31
N GLN A 239 -27.75 4.76 17.26
CA GLN A 239 -28.82 4.68 16.26
C GLN A 239 -28.27 4.84 14.83
N PHE A 240 -27.31 5.76 14.62
CA PHE A 240 -26.66 5.89 13.32
C PHE A 240 -25.93 4.60 12.95
N ILE A 241 -25.12 4.04 13.85
CA ILE A 241 -24.40 2.77 13.60
C ILE A 241 -25.39 1.65 13.27
N SER A 242 -26.52 1.59 13.95
CA SER A 242 -27.55 0.55 13.72
C SER A 242 -28.31 0.68 12.40
N LEU A 243 -28.19 1.82 11.70
CA LEU A 243 -28.70 1.97 10.34
C LEU A 243 -27.76 1.42 9.29
N LEU A 244 -26.46 1.31 9.59
CA LEU A 244 -25.49 0.76 8.64
C LEU A 244 -25.78 -0.74 8.42
N PRO A 245 -25.67 -1.24 7.18
CA PRO A 245 -25.91 -2.66 6.88
C PRO A 245 -24.94 -3.56 7.65
N GLU A 246 -25.45 -4.45 8.49
CA GLU A 246 -24.66 -5.30 9.40
C GLU A 246 -23.69 -6.22 8.66
N ALA A 247 -24.09 -6.73 7.50
CA ALA A 247 -23.28 -7.63 6.68
C ALA A 247 -22.22 -6.90 5.81
N GLU A 248 -22.28 -5.56 5.72
CA GLU A 248 -21.37 -4.79 4.86
C GLU A 248 -20.24 -4.16 5.68
N THR A 249 -19.46 -5.01 6.35
CA THR A 249 -18.31 -4.63 7.16
C THR A 249 -17.06 -5.41 6.71
N PRO A 250 -15.83 -4.98 7.05
CA PRO A 250 -14.62 -5.73 6.70
C PRO A 250 -14.62 -7.18 7.16
N ALA A 251 -15.31 -7.49 8.28
CA ALA A 251 -15.42 -8.86 8.78
C ALA A 251 -16.34 -9.79 7.97
N HIS A 252 -17.14 -9.25 7.06
CA HIS A 252 -18.14 -9.97 6.30
C HIS A 252 -17.99 -9.85 4.77
N THR A 253 -16.95 -9.13 4.31
CA THR A 253 -16.76 -8.84 2.89
C THR A 253 -15.37 -9.26 2.39
N GLU A 254 -15.32 -9.73 1.14
CA GLU A 254 -14.09 -10.17 0.46
C GLU A 254 -14.08 -9.71 -1.02
N GLY A 255 -12.96 -9.91 -1.71
CA GLY A 255 -12.80 -9.61 -3.13
C GLY A 255 -13.25 -8.19 -3.47
N TYR A 256 -14.23 -8.07 -4.36
CA TYR A 256 -14.77 -6.80 -4.85
C TYR A 256 -15.89 -6.20 -3.99
N GLU A 257 -16.25 -6.83 -2.89
CA GLU A 257 -17.34 -6.38 -2.03
C GLU A 257 -16.93 -5.14 -1.21
N GLY A 258 -17.73 -4.08 -1.30
CA GLY A 258 -17.54 -2.84 -0.56
C GLY A 258 -18.08 -2.92 0.88
N PHE A 259 -17.68 -1.97 1.72
CA PHE A 259 -18.06 -1.96 3.13
C PHE A 259 -18.16 -0.55 3.72
N TYR A 260 -18.80 -0.49 4.89
CA TYR A 260 -18.70 0.58 5.88
C TYR A 260 -17.89 0.07 7.06
N HIS A 261 -16.97 0.88 7.58
CA HIS A 261 -16.19 0.50 8.75
C HIS A 261 -16.11 1.67 9.73
N VAL A 262 -16.77 1.52 10.86
CA VAL A 262 -16.63 2.46 11.99
C VAL A 262 -15.31 2.18 12.67
N THR A 263 -14.39 3.13 12.66
CA THR A 263 -13.02 2.98 13.16
C THR A 263 -12.85 3.52 14.57
N ASP A 264 -13.59 4.56 14.94
CA ASP A 264 -13.54 5.14 16.28
C ASP A 264 -14.87 5.78 16.67
N VAL A 265 -15.19 5.74 17.97
CA VAL A 265 -16.32 6.44 18.59
C VAL A 265 -15.87 6.99 19.93
N SER A 266 -15.81 8.30 20.06
CA SER A 266 -15.37 8.97 21.27
C SER A 266 -16.35 10.04 21.72
N GLY A 267 -16.46 10.27 23.03
CA GLY A 267 -17.34 11.31 23.58
C GLY A 267 -18.17 10.89 24.81
N ASN A 268 -19.24 11.58 25.02
CA ASN A 268 -20.16 11.40 26.17
C ASN A 268 -21.61 11.75 25.80
N GLU A 269 -22.51 11.82 26.79
CA GLU A 269 -23.93 12.12 26.56
C GLU A 269 -24.21 13.51 25.94
N THR A 270 -23.22 14.42 25.97
CA THR A 270 -23.35 15.78 25.42
C THR A 270 -22.93 15.84 23.96
N GLU A 271 -21.83 15.18 23.64
CA GLU A 271 -21.29 15.16 22.28
C GLU A 271 -20.54 13.84 22.03
N VAL A 272 -20.73 13.28 20.84
CA VAL A 272 -19.97 12.12 20.32
C VAL A 272 -19.40 12.48 18.96
N VAL A 273 -18.14 12.14 18.73
CA VAL A 273 -17.50 12.11 17.42
C VAL A 273 -17.29 10.67 17.02
N LEU A 274 -17.71 10.31 15.80
CA LEU A 274 -17.55 9.01 15.19
C LEU A 274 -16.74 9.16 13.90
N HIS A 275 -15.73 8.31 13.75
CA HIS A 275 -14.98 8.19 12.52
C HIS A 275 -15.32 6.85 11.83
N ALA A 276 -15.49 6.91 10.51
CA ALA A 276 -15.72 5.74 9.70
C ALA A 276 -15.11 5.90 8.30
N ILE A 277 -14.96 4.79 7.59
CA ILE A 277 -14.53 4.77 6.21
C ILE A 277 -15.54 4.02 5.34
N ILE A 278 -15.66 4.46 4.08
CA ILE A 278 -16.47 3.82 3.04
C ILE A 278 -15.53 3.33 1.95
N ARG A 279 -15.73 2.10 1.50
CA ARG A 279 -14.95 1.47 0.44
C ARG A 279 -15.86 0.73 -0.53
N ASP A 280 -15.60 0.86 -1.83
CA ASP A 280 -16.19 0.01 -2.87
C ASP A 280 -15.33 0.09 -4.15
N HIS A 281 -15.15 -1.02 -4.87
CA HIS A 281 -14.46 -1.02 -6.16
C HIS A 281 -15.29 -0.38 -7.25
N ASP A 282 -16.60 -0.58 -7.20
CA ASP A 282 -17.54 -0.01 -8.17
C ASP A 282 -17.88 1.44 -7.82
N ARG A 283 -17.70 2.35 -8.79
CA ARG A 283 -17.94 3.78 -8.59
C ARG A 283 -19.38 4.11 -8.26
N GLU A 284 -20.33 3.47 -8.94
CA GLU A 284 -21.76 3.74 -8.72
C GLU A 284 -22.21 3.26 -7.33
N LYS A 285 -21.74 2.07 -6.93
CA LYS A 285 -22.00 1.54 -5.57
C LYS A 285 -21.34 2.42 -4.51
N PHE A 286 -20.12 2.89 -4.74
CA PHE A 286 -19.43 3.82 -3.84
C PHE A 286 -20.24 5.10 -3.61
N GLU A 287 -20.72 5.75 -4.69
CA GLU A 287 -21.58 6.93 -4.59
C GLU A 287 -22.92 6.62 -3.89
N ALA A 288 -23.50 5.45 -4.17
CA ALA A 288 -24.71 5.00 -3.49
C ALA A 288 -24.48 4.81 -1.97
N ARG A 289 -23.33 4.29 -1.56
CA ARG A 289 -22.94 4.16 -0.15
C ARG A 289 -22.83 5.52 0.54
N LYS A 290 -22.21 6.49 -0.10
CA LYS A 290 -22.13 7.88 0.41
C LYS A 290 -23.52 8.48 0.58
N THR A 291 -24.36 8.36 -0.45
CA THR A 291 -25.76 8.81 -0.42
C THR A 291 -26.56 8.14 0.70
N PHE A 292 -26.31 6.85 0.98
CA PHE A 292 -26.96 6.16 2.09
C PHE A 292 -26.60 6.80 3.43
N VAL A 293 -25.33 7.09 3.68
CA VAL A 293 -24.88 7.78 4.92
C VAL A 293 -25.50 9.16 5.05
N GLU A 294 -25.54 9.95 3.97
CA GLU A 294 -26.20 11.27 3.95
C GLU A 294 -27.69 11.17 4.28
N ASN A 295 -28.37 10.18 3.72
CA ASN A 295 -29.80 9.93 3.97
C ASN A 295 -30.06 9.49 5.42
N ALA A 296 -29.20 8.64 5.98
CA ALA A 296 -29.27 8.23 7.38
C ALA A 296 -29.15 9.42 8.32
N VAL A 297 -28.19 10.31 8.06
CA VAL A 297 -27.99 11.54 8.84
C VAL A 297 -29.19 12.48 8.69
N ARG A 298 -29.72 12.66 7.48
CA ARG A 298 -30.91 13.47 7.23
C ARG A 298 -32.13 12.92 7.98
N TYR A 299 -32.33 11.62 7.95
CA TYR A 299 -33.42 10.96 8.71
C TYR A 299 -33.28 11.21 10.21
N LEU A 300 -32.08 11.00 10.76
CA LEU A 300 -31.84 11.20 12.20
C LEU A 300 -31.98 12.66 12.63
N ASN A 301 -31.59 13.63 11.80
CA ASN A 301 -31.86 15.04 12.04
C ASN A 301 -33.38 15.34 12.03
N GLY A 302 -34.16 14.66 11.19
CA GLY A 302 -35.62 14.73 11.24
C GLY A 302 -36.22 14.18 12.53
N VAL A 303 -35.63 13.17 13.15
CA VAL A 303 -36.06 12.56 14.40
C VAL A 303 -35.66 13.40 15.62
N TRP A 304 -34.40 13.85 15.67
CA TRP A 304 -33.78 14.47 16.83
C TRP A 304 -33.75 16.00 16.78
N GLY A 305 -34.05 16.58 15.65
CA GLY A 305 -34.00 18.02 15.37
C GLY A 305 -32.78 18.37 14.51
N GLU A 306 -32.95 19.39 13.69
CA GLU A 306 -31.91 19.87 12.76
C GLU A 306 -30.65 20.27 13.53
N GLY A 307 -29.48 19.83 12.96
CA GLY A 307 -28.15 20.08 13.54
C GLY A 307 -27.76 19.15 14.68
N SER A 308 -28.62 18.17 15.06
CA SER A 308 -28.23 17.13 16.03
C SER A 308 -27.16 16.20 15.50
N PHE A 309 -27.06 16.02 14.18
CA PHE A 309 -26.03 15.22 13.48
C PHE A 309 -25.37 16.07 12.41
N ARG A 310 -24.08 16.27 12.53
CA ARG A 310 -23.25 16.97 11.54
C ARG A 310 -22.32 15.99 10.86
N LEU A 311 -22.47 15.84 9.54
CA LEU A 311 -21.69 14.94 8.70
C LEU A 311 -20.62 15.73 7.95
N GLU A 312 -19.38 15.24 8.00
CA GLU A 312 -18.31 15.59 7.10
C GLU A 312 -17.91 14.32 6.33
N LEU A 313 -18.06 14.34 5.01
CA LEU A 313 -17.75 13.24 4.11
C LEU A 313 -16.75 13.73 3.09
N LYS A 314 -15.57 13.07 3.02
CA LYS A 314 -14.48 13.47 2.16
C LYS A 314 -13.97 12.26 1.38
N ASP A 315 -13.95 12.37 0.06
CA ASP A 315 -13.30 11.37 -0.79
C ASP A 315 -11.79 11.40 -0.56
N SER A 316 -11.17 10.21 -0.46
CA SER A 316 -9.74 10.04 -0.18
C SER A 316 -8.96 9.70 -1.44
N TYR A 317 -9.42 8.69 -2.19
CA TYR A 317 -8.86 8.27 -3.47
C TYR A 317 -9.89 7.49 -4.28
N TYR A 318 -9.57 7.22 -5.54
CA TYR A 318 -10.45 6.53 -6.48
C TYR A 318 -9.79 5.28 -7.07
N ASN A 319 -10.59 4.37 -7.58
CA ASN A 319 -10.14 3.17 -8.28
C ASN A 319 -9.33 3.55 -9.51
N MET A 320 -8.08 3.09 -9.58
CA MET A 320 -7.18 3.36 -10.71
C MET A 320 -7.62 2.73 -12.03
N LYS A 321 -8.52 1.74 -12.00
CA LYS A 321 -9.05 1.07 -13.18
C LYS A 321 -9.48 2.04 -14.28
N GLU A 322 -10.22 3.09 -13.92
CA GLU A 322 -10.71 4.07 -14.90
C GLU A 322 -9.56 4.74 -15.68
N LYS A 323 -8.43 4.95 -15.01
CA LYS A 323 -7.22 5.52 -15.59
C LYS A 323 -6.38 4.50 -16.36
N LEU A 324 -6.46 3.22 -16.00
CA LEU A 324 -5.70 2.13 -16.61
C LEU A 324 -6.39 1.49 -17.82
N LEU A 325 -7.73 1.55 -17.91
CA LEU A 325 -8.46 1.01 -19.06
C LEU A 325 -7.96 1.48 -20.44
N PRO A 326 -7.54 2.76 -20.62
CA PRO A 326 -6.92 3.19 -21.88
C PRO A 326 -5.50 2.66 -22.11
N HIS A 327 -4.89 2.01 -21.09
CA HIS A 327 -3.49 1.58 -21.04
C HIS A 327 -3.34 0.10 -20.66
N MET A 328 -4.31 -0.74 -21.11
CA MET A 328 -4.30 -2.18 -20.80
C MET A 328 -3.06 -2.91 -21.33
N GLU A 329 -2.34 -2.31 -22.28
CA GLU A 329 -1.05 -2.81 -22.74
C GLU A 329 -0.01 -2.96 -21.61
N LEU A 330 -0.12 -2.19 -20.52
CA LEU A 330 0.73 -2.36 -19.34
C LEU A 330 0.44 -3.69 -18.65
N ILE A 331 -0.83 -4.02 -18.45
CA ILE A 331 -1.26 -5.27 -17.80
C ILE A 331 -0.93 -6.46 -18.70
N ASP A 332 -1.25 -6.37 -19.99
CA ASP A 332 -0.98 -7.42 -20.97
C ASP A 332 0.52 -7.73 -21.07
N ASN A 333 1.37 -6.68 -21.07
CA ASN A 333 2.83 -6.83 -21.08
C ASN A 333 3.35 -7.48 -19.80
N ALA A 334 2.88 -7.04 -18.62
CA ALA A 334 3.25 -7.64 -17.35
C ALA A 334 2.87 -9.14 -17.30
N CYS A 335 1.67 -9.50 -17.75
CA CYS A 335 1.23 -10.89 -17.85
C CYS A 335 2.11 -11.71 -18.81
N ALA A 336 2.45 -11.15 -19.97
CA ALA A 336 3.29 -11.83 -20.96
C ALA A 336 4.71 -12.07 -20.43
N VAL A 337 5.29 -11.06 -19.78
CA VAL A 337 6.63 -11.13 -19.18
C VAL A 337 6.68 -12.15 -18.03
N MET A 338 5.71 -12.12 -17.13
CA MET A 338 5.63 -13.10 -16.04
C MET A 338 5.60 -14.52 -16.58
N ARG A 339 4.76 -14.82 -17.58
CA ARG A 339 4.72 -16.16 -18.22
C ARG A 339 6.05 -16.52 -18.88
N ALA A 340 6.72 -15.57 -19.52
CA ALA A 340 8.00 -15.81 -20.18
C ALA A 340 9.10 -16.23 -19.20
N VAL A 341 9.07 -15.73 -17.96
CA VAL A 341 10.01 -16.14 -16.90
C VAL A 341 9.52 -17.31 -16.05
N GLY A 342 8.37 -17.90 -16.40
CA GLY A 342 7.82 -19.08 -15.74
C GLY A 342 7.01 -18.75 -14.46
N VAL A 343 6.45 -17.57 -14.38
CA VAL A 343 5.51 -17.14 -13.34
C VAL A 343 4.11 -17.06 -13.97
N GLU A 344 3.11 -17.71 -13.38
CA GLU A 344 1.73 -17.56 -13.84
C GLU A 344 1.14 -16.27 -13.24
N PRO A 345 0.69 -15.33 -14.07
CA PRO A 345 0.11 -14.08 -13.59
C PRO A 345 -1.32 -14.31 -13.06
N GLU A 346 -1.63 -13.65 -11.95
CA GLU A 346 -2.96 -13.60 -11.36
C GLU A 346 -3.39 -12.12 -11.19
N ILE A 347 -4.53 -11.76 -11.77
CA ILE A 347 -5.06 -10.41 -11.63
C ILE A 347 -5.97 -10.38 -10.40
N VAL A 348 -5.59 -9.57 -9.42
CA VAL A 348 -6.31 -9.43 -8.14
C VAL A 348 -6.66 -7.97 -7.86
N PRO A 349 -7.76 -7.68 -7.14
CA PRO A 349 -8.10 -6.33 -6.72
C PRO A 349 -7.42 -5.97 -5.39
N ILE A 350 -6.91 -4.74 -5.28
CA ILE A 350 -6.42 -4.20 -4.01
C ILE A 350 -7.62 -3.77 -3.15
N ARG A 351 -7.69 -4.22 -1.91
CA ARG A 351 -8.70 -3.79 -0.93
C ARG A 351 -8.24 -2.60 -0.08
N GLY A 352 -7.44 -1.71 -0.65
CA GLY A 352 -6.86 -0.53 -0.04
C GLY A 352 -6.60 0.56 -1.06
N GLY A 353 -5.70 1.47 -0.74
CA GLY A 353 -5.09 2.44 -1.64
C GLY A 353 -3.67 2.02 -1.97
N THR A 354 -3.03 2.71 -2.90
CA THR A 354 -1.63 2.52 -3.28
C THR A 354 -1.11 3.79 -3.95
N ASP A 355 0.19 4.00 -3.92
CA ASP A 355 0.84 5.09 -4.65
C ASP A 355 0.51 5.04 -6.15
N GLY A 356 0.42 3.84 -6.74
CA GLY A 356 0.04 3.66 -8.14
C GLY A 356 -1.35 4.22 -8.47
N ALA A 357 -2.33 4.02 -7.59
CA ALA A 357 -3.67 4.59 -7.77
C ALA A 357 -3.64 6.12 -7.72
N ARG A 358 -2.91 6.71 -6.78
CA ARG A 358 -2.78 8.16 -6.63
C ARG A 358 -2.01 8.78 -7.80
N LEU A 359 -0.91 8.16 -8.25
CA LEU A 359 -0.16 8.61 -9.44
C LEU A 359 -1.04 8.60 -10.69
N SER A 360 -1.85 7.56 -10.86
CA SER A 360 -2.78 7.45 -11.99
C SER A 360 -3.81 8.58 -12.00
N TRP A 361 -4.36 8.96 -10.84
CA TRP A 361 -5.37 10.01 -10.73
C TRP A 361 -4.80 11.41 -10.61
N GLU A 362 -3.76 11.61 -9.79
CA GLU A 362 -3.28 12.94 -9.42
C GLU A 362 -2.19 13.46 -10.36
N ARG A 363 -1.45 12.56 -11.01
CA ARG A 363 -0.31 12.91 -11.88
C ARG A 363 -0.49 12.50 -13.33
N ASP A 364 -1.60 11.82 -13.65
CA ASP A 364 -1.90 11.30 -14.98
C ASP A 364 -0.79 10.37 -15.52
N ILE A 365 -0.21 9.57 -14.59
CA ILE A 365 0.79 8.53 -14.86
C ILE A 365 0.10 7.18 -14.62
N PRO A 366 -0.38 6.47 -15.65
CA PRO A 366 -0.94 5.13 -15.50
C PRO A 366 0.08 4.21 -14.81
N CYS A 367 -0.30 3.67 -13.65
CA CYS A 367 0.63 2.95 -12.78
C CYS A 367 -0.07 1.75 -12.11
N PRO A 368 -0.13 0.58 -12.79
CA PRO A 368 -0.57 -0.65 -12.14
C PRO A 368 0.48 -1.13 -11.14
N ASN A 369 0.07 -2.02 -10.24
CA ASN A 369 0.92 -2.57 -9.19
C ASN A 369 1.36 -3.99 -9.56
N LEU A 370 2.63 -4.30 -9.29
CA LEU A 370 3.24 -5.62 -9.41
C LEU A 370 3.58 -6.16 -8.02
N CYS A 371 3.55 -7.47 -7.88
CA CYS A 371 3.92 -8.15 -6.63
C CYS A 371 5.40 -7.96 -6.27
N THR A 372 5.72 -8.14 -4.99
CA THR A 372 7.08 -8.32 -4.46
C THR A 372 7.36 -9.80 -4.12
N GLY A 373 6.32 -10.62 -4.13
CA GLY A 373 6.39 -12.04 -3.76
C GLY A 373 6.38 -12.30 -2.26
N GLY A 374 6.15 -11.28 -1.43
CA GLY A 374 6.00 -11.39 0.02
C GLY A 374 4.57 -11.72 0.46
N ALA A 375 4.37 -11.91 1.76
CA ALA A 375 3.06 -12.19 2.34
C ALA A 375 2.96 -11.79 3.82
N ASN A 376 1.74 -11.67 4.33
CA ASN A 376 1.40 -11.34 5.74
C ASN A 376 1.95 -9.99 6.18
N PHE A 377 1.94 -9.00 5.31
CA PHE A 377 2.43 -7.65 5.55
C PHE A 377 1.81 -6.99 6.79
N HIS A 378 2.42 -5.91 7.27
CA HIS A 378 1.98 -5.13 8.44
C HIS A 378 1.94 -5.92 9.77
N GLY A 379 2.63 -7.05 9.85
CA GLY A 379 2.59 -7.89 11.04
C GLY A 379 3.86 -8.69 11.32
N VAL A 380 3.92 -9.28 12.52
CA VAL A 380 5.05 -10.12 12.96
C VAL A 380 5.15 -11.46 12.22
N HIS A 381 4.17 -11.79 11.39
CA HIS A 381 4.13 -13.00 10.57
C HIS A 381 4.52 -12.75 9.11
N GLU A 382 5.01 -11.56 8.81
CA GLU A 382 5.47 -11.16 7.50
C GLU A 382 6.67 -12.01 7.06
N PHE A 383 6.68 -12.40 5.80
CA PHE A 383 7.79 -13.14 5.19
C PHE A 383 7.88 -12.90 3.69
N VAL A 384 9.07 -13.15 3.13
CA VAL A 384 9.28 -13.18 1.69
C VAL A 384 10.14 -14.38 1.27
N PRO A 385 9.72 -15.19 0.29
CA PRO A 385 10.54 -16.25 -0.27
C PRO A 385 11.70 -15.66 -1.10
N VAL A 386 12.92 -16.16 -0.88
CA VAL A 386 14.10 -15.74 -1.65
C VAL A 386 13.89 -15.92 -3.14
N ALA A 387 13.33 -17.07 -3.55
CA ALA A 387 13.07 -17.38 -4.96
C ALA A 387 12.04 -16.43 -5.59
N SER A 388 11.09 -15.89 -4.81
CA SER A 388 10.12 -14.92 -5.33
C SER A 388 10.81 -13.60 -5.69
N MET A 389 11.65 -13.06 -4.81
CA MET A 389 12.43 -11.84 -5.13
C MET A 389 13.35 -12.04 -6.34
N GLU A 390 14.03 -13.20 -6.45
CA GLU A 390 14.86 -13.51 -7.61
C GLU A 390 14.05 -13.58 -8.91
N LYS A 391 12.81 -14.08 -8.84
CA LYS A 391 11.88 -14.09 -9.96
C LYS A 391 11.40 -12.70 -10.32
N MET A 392 11.09 -11.86 -9.35
CA MET A 392 10.66 -10.48 -9.62
C MET A 392 11.78 -9.66 -10.26
N VAL A 393 13.05 -9.86 -9.88
CA VAL A 393 14.17 -9.25 -10.61
C VAL A 393 14.16 -9.66 -12.09
N GLN A 394 13.90 -10.95 -12.41
CA GLN A 394 13.79 -11.40 -13.79
C GLN A 394 12.60 -10.76 -14.52
N VAL A 395 11.45 -10.67 -13.85
CA VAL A 395 10.27 -9.98 -14.39
C VAL A 395 10.59 -8.53 -14.71
N LEU A 396 11.21 -7.77 -13.79
CA LEU A 396 11.54 -6.37 -13.99
C LEU A 396 12.55 -6.17 -15.15
N VAL A 397 13.55 -7.03 -15.28
CA VAL A 397 14.52 -6.99 -16.39
C VAL A 397 13.80 -7.20 -17.74
N GLU A 398 12.95 -8.21 -17.84
CA GLU A 398 12.21 -8.48 -19.11
C GLU A 398 11.13 -7.40 -19.38
N LEU A 399 10.53 -6.80 -18.35
CA LEU A 399 9.50 -5.78 -18.48
C LEU A 399 10.00 -4.49 -19.15
N VAL A 400 11.25 -4.14 -18.92
CA VAL A 400 11.88 -2.93 -19.47
C VAL A 400 12.63 -3.19 -20.78
N ARG A 401 12.73 -4.45 -21.18
CA ARG A 401 13.42 -4.88 -22.41
C ARG A 401 12.70 -4.40 -23.66
N CYS A 402 13.48 -4.13 -24.73
CA CYS A 402 13.02 -3.67 -26.05
C CYS A 402 13.22 -4.73 -27.14
#